data_a6be6313b487188c85a37ef1c884d394
#
_entry.id   a6be6313b487188c85a37ef1c884d394
#
_cell.length_a   1.000
_cell.length_b   1.000
_cell.length_c   1.000
_cell.angle_alpha   90.00
_cell.angle_beta   90.00
_cell.angle_gamma   90.00
#
_symmetry.space_group_name_H-M   'P 1'
#
loop_
_entity.id
_entity.type
_entity.pdbx_description
1 polymer ?
#
loop_
_entity_poly.entity_id
_entity_poly.type
_entity_poly.pdbx_seq_one_letter_code
_entity_poly.pdbx_strand_id
1 'polypeptide(L)'
;MIFKRVVVGIDGSRAGWSAKDYAFELGERLAVPVVGVHVIDSRLLEESFLEDLAGVLGFTYYLGISQKVRDFFEEQANALIEEFLSEGRQRGIRVSSFQTVGIPYEELVNQADPEDLLVIGRRGNRPVRGFLLSSTAEVVSRRSKAPVMLTPEEKREIKSICVAYDGGELSKRALFLGEELSKMYNASLHALYVGDRKVETPSHTELLVEQGLPEERIVTHCRERGVDLLLMGAYSKGRVRELFLGSVTSFVMHHIDVPLLLVK
;
A
#
# COMPACT_ATOMS: atom_id res chain seq x y z
N MET A 1 9.11 -8.44 17.32
CA MET A 1 9.06 -8.50 15.84
C MET A 1 7.76 -7.82 15.43
N ILE A 2 7.82 -6.78 14.60
CA ILE A 2 6.67 -5.93 14.29
C ILE A 2 5.77 -6.60 13.22
N PHE A 3 6.38 -7.29 12.25
CA PHE A 3 5.70 -8.06 11.21
C PHE A 3 6.36 -9.43 11.05
N LYS A 4 5.61 -10.45 10.64
CA LYS A 4 6.15 -11.78 10.36
C LYS A 4 6.80 -11.86 8.98
N ARG A 5 6.20 -11.20 8.00
CA ARG A 5 6.70 -11.08 6.62
C ARG A 5 6.16 -9.80 5.97
N VAL A 6 6.77 -9.41 4.88
CA VAL A 6 6.26 -8.33 4.01
C VAL A 6 5.71 -8.97 2.74
N VAL A 7 4.45 -8.71 2.44
CA VAL A 7 3.78 -9.10 1.20
C VAL A 7 3.71 -7.89 0.28
N VAL A 8 4.18 -7.98 -0.94
CA VAL A 8 4.20 -6.84 -1.87
C VAL A 8 3.51 -7.17 -3.19
N GLY A 9 2.59 -6.30 -3.60
CA GLY A 9 1.95 -6.38 -4.92
C GLY A 9 2.88 -5.86 -6.01
N ILE A 10 3.12 -6.69 -7.02
CA ILE A 10 3.99 -6.39 -8.16
C ILE A 10 3.13 -6.31 -9.41
N ASP A 11 3.03 -5.15 -10.04
CA ASP A 11 2.23 -4.94 -11.25
C ASP A 11 3.00 -4.29 -12.41
N GLY A 12 4.31 -4.06 -12.23
CA GLY A 12 5.17 -3.41 -13.22
C GLY A 12 4.96 -1.90 -13.36
N SER A 13 4.09 -1.28 -12.56
CA SER A 13 3.93 0.17 -12.52
C SER A 13 5.06 0.85 -11.74
N ARG A 14 5.25 2.16 -11.93
CA ARG A 14 6.22 2.93 -11.14
C ARG A 14 5.94 2.82 -9.64
N ALA A 15 4.68 2.92 -9.24
CA ALA A 15 4.29 2.78 -7.84
C ALA A 15 4.47 1.33 -7.32
N GLY A 16 4.28 0.32 -8.18
CA GLY A 16 4.57 -1.09 -7.87
C GLY A 16 6.06 -1.34 -7.66
N TRP A 17 6.93 -0.74 -8.46
CA TRP A 17 8.38 -0.79 -8.25
C TRP A 17 8.80 -0.05 -6.99
N SER A 18 8.24 1.11 -6.73
CA SER A 18 8.44 1.80 -5.45
C SER A 18 8.00 0.95 -4.27
N ALA A 19 6.84 0.26 -4.37
CA ALA A 19 6.37 -0.67 -3.35
C ALA A 19 7.35 -1.82 -3.10
N LYS A 20 7.91 -2.41 -4.16
CA LYS A 20 8.98 -3.41 -4.07
C LYS A 20 10.18 -2.89 -3.31
N ASP A 21 10.64 -1.68 -3.62
CA ASP A 21 11.82 -1.09 -2.99
C ASP A 21 11.62 -0.82 -1.50
N TYR A 22 10.41 -0.37 -1.09
CA TYR A 22 10.05 -0.27 0.32
C TYR A 22 9.96 -1.64 0.99
N ALA A 23 9.36 -2.63 0.32
CA ALA A 23 9.23 -3.98 0.85
C ALA A 23 10.60 -4.63 1.07
N PHE A 24 11.53 -4.46 0.14
CA PHE A 24 12.90 -4.97 0.30
C PHE A 24 13.64 -4.29 1.45
N GLU A 25 13.58 -2.95 1.54
CA GLU A 25 14.19 -2.23 2.65
C GLU A 25 13.63 -2.69 4.01
N LEU A 26 12.31 -2.86 4.10
CA LEU A 26 11.67 -3.36 5.32
C LEU A 26 12.06 -4.81 5.62
N GLY A 27 12.13 -5.67 4.59
CA GLY A 27 12.60 -7.05 4.72
C GLY A 27 14.03 -7.15 5.24
N GLU A 28 14.94 -6.31 4.72
CA GLU A 28 16.32 -6.20 5.18
C GLU A 28 16.40 -5.75 6.64
N ARG A 29 15.77 -4.61 6.96
CA ARG A 29 15.85 -3.99 8.29
C ARG A 29 15.19 -4.84 9.39
N LEU A 30 14.09 -5.51 9.08
CA LEU A 30 13.35 -6.35 10.01
C LEU A 30 13.84 -7.81 10.02
N ALA A 31 14.71 -8.19 9.09
CA ALA A 31 15.18 -9.56 8.85
C ALA A 31 14.02 -10.57 8.65
N VAL A 32 12.94 -10.14 7.98
CA VAL A 32 11.76 -10.95 7.67
C VAL A 32 11.69 -11.33 6.18
N PRO A 33 10.98 -12.42 5.82
CA PRO A 33 10.76 -12.78 4.42
C PRO A 33 9.94 -11.72 3.68
N VAL A 34 10.21 -11.58 2.38
CA VAL A 34 9.43 -10.75 1.46
C VAL A 34 8.79 -11.64 0.39
N VAL A 35 7.48 -11.53 0.24
CA VAL A 35 6.68 -12.30 -0.72
C VAL A 35 6.16 -11.38 -1.81
N GLY A 36 6.62 -11.55 -3.04
CA GLY A 36 6.10 -10.83 -4.20
C GLY A 36 4.82 -11.50 -4.72
N VAL A 37 3.75 -10.74 -4.87
CA VAL A 37 2.47 -11.22 -5.41
C VAL A 37 2.20 -10.52 -6.72
N HIS A 38 2.12 -11.31 -7.80
CA HIS A 38 1.67 -10.84 -9.11
C HIS A 38 0.34 -11.50 -9.47
N VAL A 39 -0.63 -10.68 -9.87
CA VAL A 39 -1.96 -11.15 -10.27
C VAL A 39 -2.23 -10.71 -11.68
N ILE A 40 -2.37 -11.69 -12.59
CA ILE A 40 -2.91 -11.45 -13.93
C ILE A 40 -4.40 -11.20 -13.76
N ASP A 41 -4.83 -9.99 -14.07
CA ASP A 41 -6.23 -9.57 -13.89
C ASP A 41 -7.14 -10.41 -14.82
N SER A 42 -7.97 -11.27 -14.23
CA SER A 42 -8.86 -12.18 -14.98
C SER A 42 -9.79 -11.44 -15.95
N ARG A 43 -10.15 -10.18 -15.63
CA ARG A 43 -10.99 -9.33 -16.49
C ARG A 43 -10.34 -8.99 -17.84
N LEU A 44 -9.01 -9.05 -17.93
CA LEU A 44 -8.26 -8.87 -19.18
C LEU A 44 -8.30 -10.11 -20.08
N LEU A 45 -8.72 -11.24 -19.53
CA LEU A 45 -8.83 -12.52 -20.21
C LEU A 45 -10.28 -12.89 -20.53
N GLU A 46 -11.23 -12.03 -20.15
CA GLU A 46 -12.65 -12.21 -20.47
C GLU A 46 -12.90 -12.02 -21.97
N GLU A 47 -13.83 -12.82 -22.51
CA GLU A 47 -14.15 -12.84 -23.95
C GLU A 47 -14.59 -11.48 -24.46
N SER A 48 -15.43 -10.75 -23.71
CA SER A 48 -15.89 -9.41 -24.04
C SER A 48 -14.74 -8.41 -24.23
N PHE A 49 -13.75 -8.43 -23.33
CA PHE A 49 -12.57 -7.56 -23.44
C PHE A 49 -11.71 -7.92 -24.67
N LEU A 50 -11.56 -9.21 -24.93
CA LEU A 50 -10.77 -9.71 -26.05
C LEU A 50 -11.45 -9.41 -27.41
N GLU A 51 -12.79 -9.43 -27.45
CA GLU A 51 -13.57 -9.01 -28.62
C GLU A 51 -13.40 -7.53 -28.91
N ASP A 52 -13.51 -6.68 -27.88
CA ASP A 52 -13.29 -5.24 -28.00
C ASP A 52 -11.87 -4.92 -28.51
N LEU A 53 -10.86 -5.60 -27.97
CA LEU A 53 -9.47 -5.46 -28.38
C LEU A 53 -9.27 -5.89 -29.85
N ALA A 54 -9.85 -7.02 -30.25
CA ALA A 54 -9.79 -7.50 -31.62
C ALA A 54 -10.44 -6.51 -32.59
N GLY A 55 -11.60 -5.95 -32.23
CA GLY A 55 -12.28 -4.92 -33.02
C GLY A 55 -11.43 -3.66 -33.22
N VAL A 56 -10.78 -3.15 -32.15
CA VAL A 56 -9.89 -1.99 -32.23
C VAL A 56 -8.67 -2.24 -33.12
N LEU A 57 -8.14 -3.46 -33.10
CA LEU A 57 -6.96 -3.87 -33.90
C LEU A 57 -7.31 -4.26 -35.34
N GLY A 58 -8.60 -4.27 -35.71
CA GLY A 58 -9.06 -4.60 -37.07
C GLY A 58 -9.00 -6.08 -37.41
N PHE A 59 -8.95 -6.98 -36.42
CA PHE A 59 -8.98 -8.40 -36.63
C PHE A 59 -10.40 -8.93 -36.85
N THR A 60 -10.66 -9.50 -38.01
CA THR A 60 -11.96 -10.08 -38.39
C THR A 60 -12.17 -11.51 -37.83
N TYR A 61 -11.11 -12.17 -37.38
CA TYR A 61 -11.17 -13.53 -36.85
C TYR A 61 -10.54 -13.60 -35.44
N TYR A 62 -11.37 -13.90 -34.46
CA TYR A 62 -11.08 -13.97 -33.03
C TYR A 62 -10.29 -15.20 -32.59
N LEU A 63 -10.32 -16.27 -33.39
CA LEU A 63 -9.68 -17.57 -33.11
C LEU A 63 -8.15 -17.42 -32.96
N GLY A 64 -7.66 -17.52 -31.76
CA GLY A 64 -6.22 -17.48 -31.41
C GLY A 64 -5.72 -16.20 -30.75
N ILE A 65 -6.51 -15.10 -30.69
CA ILE A 65 -6.13 -13.86 -30.00
C ILE A 65 -6.12 -14.11 -28.48
N SER A 66 -7.11 -14.81 -27.95
CA SER A 66 -7.22 -15.12 -26.53
C SER A 66 -6.00 -15.86 -25.98
N GLN A 67 -5.48 -16.83 -26.74
CA GLN A 67 -4.28 -17.56 -26.33
C GLN A 67 -3.05 -16.65 -26.38
N LYS A 68 -2.85 -15.88 -27.45
CA LYS A 68 -1.73 -14.94 -27.56
C LYS A 68 -1.72 -13.85 -26.47
N VAL A 69 -2.91 -13.36 -26.10
CA VAL A 69 -3.05 -12.37 -25.03
C VAL A 69 -2.73 -13.02 -23.67
N ARG A 70 -3.18 -14.25 -23.45
CA ARG A 70 -2.83 -15.00 -22.24
C ARG A 70 -1.32 -15.24 -22.16
N ASP A 71 -0.72 -15.77 -23.23
CA ASP A 71 0.72 -16.03 -23.30
C ASP A 71 1.52 -14.76 -23.04
N PHE A 72 1.10 -13.62 -23.61
CA PHE A 72 1.72 -12.32 -23.38
C PHE A 72 1.68 -11.90 -21.90
N PHE A 73 0.54 -12.02 -21.23
CA PHE A 73 0.44 -11.70 -19.81
C PHE A 73 1.22 -12.67 -18.91
N GLU A 74 1.27 -13.95 -19.27
CA GLU A 74 2.09 -14.94 -18.57
C GLU A 74 3.59 -14.65 -18.73
N GLU A 75 4.06 -14.30 -19.92
CA GLU A 75 5.44 -13.92 -20.17
C GLU A 75 5.81 -12.64 -19.39
N GLN A 76 4.96 -11.61 -19.40
CA GLN A 76 5.17 -10.43 -18.59
C GLN A 76 5.22 -10.74 -17.10
N ALA A 77 4.30 -11.55 -16.60
CA ALA A 77 4.25 -11.95 -15.20
C ALA A 77 5.53 -12.68 -14.78
N ASN A 78 5.99 -13.61 -15.60
CA ASN A 78 7.21 -14.36 -15.36
C ASN A 78 8.44 -13.42 -15.31
N ALA A 79 8.56 -12.48 -16.24
CA ALA A 79 9.64 -11.52 -16.26
C ALA A 79 9.68 -10.63 -15.00
N LEU A 80 8.52 -10.11 -14.57
CA LEU A 80 8.38 -9.30 -13.35
C LEU A 80 8.77 -10.09 -12.08
N ILE A 81 8.32 -11.33 -11.99
CA ILE A 81 8.62 -12.20 -10.86
C ILE A 81 10.11 -12.57 -10.84
N GLU A 82 10.69 -12.88 -11.98
CA GLU A 82 12.11 -13.23 -12.07
C GLU A 82 13.01 -12.06 -11.68
N GLU A 83 12.69 -10.84 -12.13
CA GLU A 83 13.38 -9.61 -11.73
C GLU A 83 13.29 -9.40 -10.22
N PHE A 84 12.09 -9.51 -9.64
CA PHE A 84 11.87 -9.42 -8.19
C PHE A 84 12.71 -10.44 -7.40
N LEU A 85 12.65 -11.70 -7.78
CA LEU A 85 13.39 -12.77 -7.09
C LEU A 85 14.91 -12.62 -7.24
N SER A 86 15.37 -12.23 -8.42
CA SER A 86 16.79 -11.98 -8.69
C SER A 86 17.33 -10.86 -7.82
N GLU A 87 16.67 -9.71 -7.81
CA GLU A 87 17.09 -8.55 -7.00
C GLU A 87 17.04 -8.86 -5.50
N GLY A 88 15.97 -9.50 -5.01
CA GLY A 88 15.88 -9.86 -3.59
C GLY A 88 16.98 -10.81 -3.14
N ARG A 89 17.35 -11.78 -3.97
CA ARG A 89 18.48 -12.69 -3.69
C ARG A 89 19.82 -11.95 -3.69
N GLN A 90 20.03 -11.01 -4.63
CA GLN A 90 21.26 -10.19 -4.67
C GLN A 90 21.42 -9.33 -3.41
N ARG A 91 20.32 -8.87 -2.82
CA ARG A 91 20.28 -8.14 -1.56
C ARG A 91 20.37 -9.03 -0.31
N GLY A 92 20.42 -10.36 -0.48
CA GLY A 92 20.46 -11.31 0.64
C GLY A 92 19.12 -11.46 1.40
N ILE A 93 18.01 -11.01 0.81
CA ILE A 93 16.68 -11.11 1.40
C ILE A 93 16.10 -12.51 1.13
N ARG A 94 15.38 -13.04 2.10
CA ARG A 94 14.58 -14.27 1.90
C ARG A 94 13.34 -13.91 1.07
N VAL A 95 13.40 -14.13 -0.22
CA VAL A 95 12.30 -13.81 -1.16
C VAL A 95 11.60 -15.06 -1.67
N SER A 96 10.31 -14.95 -1.84
CA SER A 96 9.47 -15.91 -2.58
C SER A 96 8.42 -15.14 -3.37
N SER A 97 7.75 -15.82 -4.29
CA SER A 97 6.70 -15.21 -5.11
C SER A 97 5.45 -16.05 -5.15
N PHE A 98 4.33 -15.41 -5.39
CA PHE A 98 3.05 -16.00 -5.70
C PHE A 98 2.50 -15.35 -6.97
N GLN A 99 2.14 -16.17 -7.96
CA GLN A 99 1.55 -15.73 -9.22
C GLN A 99 0.23 -16.46 -9.42
N THR A 100 -0.79 -15.72 -9.81
CA THR A 100 -2.13 -16.28 -10.07
C THR A 100 -2.88 -15.45 -11.11
N VAL A 101 -3.96 -16.03 -11.63
CA VAL A 101 -4.98 -15.32 -12.42
C VAL A 101 -6.18 -15.09 -11.52
N GLY A 102 -6.65 -13.85 -11.41
CA GLY A 102 -7.78 -13.53 -10.53
C GLY A 102 -8.09 -12.04 -10.48
N ILE A 103 -8.85 -11.64 -9.49
CA ILE A 103 -9.13 -10.23 -9.23
C ILE A 103 -8.02 -9.68 -8.30
N PRO A 104 -7.20 -8.70 -8.74
CA PRO A 104 -5.99 -8.29 -8.02
C PRO A 104 -6.20 -7.95 -6.55
N TYR A 105 -7.26 -7.23 -6.19
CA TYR A 105 -7.49 -6.87 -4.78
C TYR A 105 -7.90 -8.08 -3.92
N GLU A 106 -8.60 -9.07 -4.48
CA GLU A 106 -8.98 -10.28 -3.74
C GLU A 106 -7.75 -11.14 -3.45
N GLU A 107 -6.96 -11.38 -4.47
CA GLU A 107 -5.75 -12.19 -4.34
C GLU A 107 -4.73 -11.55 -3.38
N LEU A 108 -4.50 -10.24 -3.47
CA LEU A 108 -3.61 -9.53 -2.57
C LEU A 108 -4.07 -9.62 -1.10
N VAL A 109 -5.37 -9.45 -0.84
CA VAL A 109 -5.93 -9.56 0.51
C VAL A 109 -5.81 -10.98 1.05
N ASN A 110 -6.03 -12.01 0.19
CA ASN A 110 -5.95 -13.41 0.58
C ASN A 110 -4.51 -13.86 0.89
N GLN A 111 -3.49 -13.19 0.34
CA GLN A 111 -2.08 -13.53 0.57
C GLN A 111 -1.49 -12.92 1.84
N ALA A 112 -2.16 -11.97 2.48
CA ALA A 112 -1.64 -11.27 3.65
C ALA A 112 -2.41 -11.63 4.92
N ASP A 113 -1.72 -12.22 5.89
CA ASP A 113 -2.24 -12.51 7.22
C ASP A 113 -2.22 -11.26 8.12
N PRO A 114 -3.01 -11.19 9.21
CA PRO A 114 -3.06 -10.02 10.10
C PRO A 114 -1.70 -9.59 10.70
N GLU A 115 -0.73 -10.51 10.78
CA GLU A 115 0.61 -10.26 11.32
C GLU A 115 1.64 -9.90 10.24
N ASP A 116 1.23 -9.84 8.97
CA ASP A 116 2.05 -9.40 7.85
C ASP A 116 1.94 -7.89 7.65
N LEU A 117 2.82 -7.35 6.82
CA LEU A 117 2.65 -6.03 6.23
C LEU A 117 2.37 -6.18 4.73
N LEU A 118 1.24 -5.68 4.26
CA LEU A 118 0.92 -5.63 2.83
C LEU A 118 1.36 -4.29 2.24
N VAL A 119 2.27 -4.32 1.28
CA VAL A 119 2.81 -3.13 0.61
C VAL A 119 2.33 -3.11 -0.84
N ILE A 120 1.70 -2.01 -1.24
CA ILE A 120 1.19 -1.84 -2.62
C ILE A 120 1.39 -0.42 -3.12
N GLY A 121 1.57 -0.29 -4.42
CA GLY A 121 1.58 0.99 -5.09
C GLY A 121 0.21 1.68 -5.00
N ARG A 122 0.21 2.98 -4.72
CA ARG A 122 -1.01 3.78 -4.68
C ARG A 122 -1.66 3.87 -6.06
N ARG A 123 -0.85 3.91 -7.13
CA ARG A 123 -1.29 3.92 -8.53
C ARG A 123 -0.86 2.63 -9.20
N GLY A 124 -1.72 2.06 -10.02
CA GLY A 124 -1.39 0.91 -10.86
C GLY A 124 -1.11 1.31 -12.31
N ASN A 125 -0.91 0.33 -13.18
CA ASN A 125 -0.63 0.50 -14.61
C ASN A 125 -1.75 1.19 -15.41
N ARG A 126 -2.95 1.34 -14.84
CA ARG A 126 -4.10 2.01 -15.47
C ARG A 126 -4.56 3.19 -14.61
N PRO A 127 -3.84 4.31 -14.61
CA PRO A 127 -4.28 5.48 -13.86
C PRO A 127 -5.54 6.04 -14.52
N VAL A 128 -6.64 6.06 -13.79
CA VAL A 128 -7.82 6.84 -14.20
C VAL A 128 -7.46 8.31 -14.05
N ARG A 129 -7.60 9.09 -15.13
CA ARG A 129 -7.27 10.53 -15.13
C ARG A 129 -8.00 11.23 -13.98
N GLY A 130 -7.24 11.94 -13.15
CA GLY A 130 -7.76 12.71 -12.01
C GLY A 130 -7.85 11.95 -10.69
N PHE A 131 -7.58 10.64 -10.62
CA PHE A 131 -7.54 9.88 -9.38
C PHE A 131 -6.10 9.58 -8.97
N LEU A 132 -5.76 9.94 -7.73
CA LEU A 132 -4.44 9.68 -7.13
C LEU A 132 -4.32 8.27 -6.54
N LEU A 133 -5.43 7.54 -6.44
CA LEU A 133 -5.50 6.20 -5.87
C LEU A 133 -6.10 5.23 -6.87
N SER A 134 -5.52 4.02 -7.01
CA SER A 134 -6.10 2.96 -7.83
C SER A 134 -7.27 2.29 -7.11
N SER A 135 -8.22 1.73 -7.88
CA SER A 135 -9.33 0.95 -7.31
C SER A 135 -8.84 -0.24 -6.49
N THR A 136 -7.75 -0.89 -6.91
CA THR A 136 -7.11 -1.98 -6.16
C THR A 136 -6.61 -1.49 -4.81
N ALA A 137 -5.87 -0.38 -4.75
CA ALA A 137 -5.33 0.17 -3.51
C ALA A 137 -6.45 0.57 -2.54
N GLU A 138 -7.54 1.15 -3.03
CA GLU A 138 -8.69 1.51 -2.21
C GLU A 138 -9.37 0.27 -1.59
N VAL A 139 -9.66 -0.75 -2.40
CA VAL A 139 -10.34 -1.97 -1.93
C VAL A 139 -9.46 -2.77 -1.00
N VAL A 140 -8.16 -2.93 -1.31
CA VAL A 140 -7.18 -3.59 -0.43
C VAL A 140 -7.09 -2.86 0.91
N SER A 141 -6.97 -1.53 0.91
CA SER A 141 -6.94 -0.74 2.14
C SER A 141 -8.18 -0.91 3.00
N ARG A 142 -9.32 -1.20 2.40
CA ARG A 142 -10.59 -1.43 3.08
C ARG A 142 -10.73 -2.86 3.60
N ARG A 143 -10.35 -3.87 2.80
CA ARG A 143 -10.64 -5.29 3.08
C ARG A 143 -9.51 -6.04 3.78
N SER A 144 -8.27 -5.56 3.68
CA SER A 144 -7.13 -6.23 4.32
C SER A 144 -7.29 -6.26 5.84
N LYS A 145 -6.99 -7.40 6.43
CA LYS A 145 -6.83 -7.58 7.88
C LYS A 145 -5.40 -7.24 8.33
N ALA A 146 -4.44 -7.33 7.43
CA ALA A 146 -3.08 -6.88 7.65
C ALA A 146 -2.98 -5.36 7.57
N PRO A 147 -2.04 -4.72 8.27
CA PRO A 147 -1.62 -3.35 7.98
C PRO A 147 -1.26 -3.18 6.51
N VAL A 148 -1.62 -2.04 5.92
CA VAL A 148 -1.39 -1.76 4.48
C VAL A 148 -0.52 -0.52 4.33
N MET A 149 0.59 -0.65 3.64
CA MET A 149 1.42 0.48 3.24
C MET A 149 1.15 0.82 1.77
N LEU A 150 0.65 2.03 1.55
CA LEU A 150 0.45 2.61 0.22
C LEU A 150 1.67 3.45 -0.14
N THR A 151 2.31 3.14 -1.26
CA THR A 151 3.54 3.82 -1.69
C THR A 151 3.31 4.77 -2.85
N PRO A 152 4.00 5.93 -2.91
CA PRO A 152 4.02 6.80 -4.07
C PRO A 152 4.81 6.17 -5.23
N GLU A 153 4.86 6.85 -6.38
CA GLU A 153 5.63 6.39 -7.55
C GLU A 153 7.14 6.41 -7.34
N GLU A 154 7.61 7.29 -6.46
CA GLU A 154 9.03 7.46 -6.15
C GLU A 154 9.31 7.10 -4.70
N LYS A 155 10.29 6.22 -4.49
CA LYS A 155 10.78 5.89 -3.16
C LYS A 155 11.54 7.08 -2.56
N ARG A 156 11.25 7.37 -1.29
CA ARG A 156 11.96 8.39 -0.50
C ARG A 156 12.66 7.74 0.68
N GLU A 157 13.72 8.36 1.15
CA GLU A 157 14.35 8.01 2.41
C GLU A 157 13.43 8.44 3.56
N ILE A 158 13.26 7.58 4.56
CA ILE A 158 12.39 7.87 5.72
C ILE A 158 13.26 8.49 6.83
N LYS A 159 13.15 9.81 7.02
CA LYS A 159 13.83 10.60 8.08
C LYS A 159 12.86 11.24 9.05
N SER A 160 11.60 11.41 8.65
CA SER A 160 10.55 12.04 9.44
C SER A 160 9.27 11.24 9.38
N ILE A 161 8.78 10.81 10.54
CA ILE A 161 7.58 9.99 10.70
C ILE A 161 6.53 10.80 11.44
N CYS A 162 5.31 10.85 10.91
CA CYS A 162 4.16 11.43 11.58
C CYS A 162 3.12 10.34 11.85
N VAL A 163 2.50 10.40 13.02
CA VAL A 163 1.36 9.55 13.38
C VAL A 163 0.12 10.41 13.56
N ALA A 164 -0.90 10.23 12.73
CA ALA A 164 -2.20 10.83 12.96
C ALA A 164 -2.85 10.18 14.19
N TYR A 165 -2.98 10.95 15.27
CA TYR A 165 -3.33 10.45 16.59
C TYR A 165 -4.63 11.07 17.10
N ASP A 166 -5.61 10.24 17.46
CA ASP A 166 -6.91 10.67 18.01
C ASP A 166 -7.18 10.12 19.43
N GLY A 167 -6.18 9.43 20.02
CA GLY A 167 -6.30 8.76 21.31
C GLY A 167 -7.06 7.44 21.28
N GLY A 168 -7.55 7.00 20.12
CA GLY A 168 -8.23 5.72 19.93
C GLY A 168 -7.26 4.53 19.86
N GLU A 169 -7.79 3.31 19.98
CA GLU A 169 -6.98 2.09 20.00
C GLU A 169 -6.10 1.92 18.76
N LEU A 170 -6.64 2.22 17.57
CA LEU A 170 -5.87 2.09 16.33
C LEU A 170 -4.80 3.16 16.19
N SER A 171 -5.05 4.39 16.67
CA SER A 171 -4.03 5.44 16.67
C SER A 171 -2.93 5.16 17.71
N LYS A 172 -3.26 4.53 18.84
CA LYS A 172 -2.26 4.03 19.81
C LYS A 172 -1.40 2.91 19.22
N ARG A 173 -2.01 1.97 18.48
CA ARG A 173 -1.27 0.95 17.72
C ARG A 173 -0.38 1.58 16.64
N ALA A 174 -0.89 2.57 15.92
CA ALA A 174 -0.12 3.30 14.92
C ALA A 174 1.07 4.03 15.56
N LEU A 175 0.87 4.61 16.74
CA LEU A 175 1.94 5.26 17.50
C LEU A 175 3.03 4.26 17.93
N PHE A 176 2.65 3.14 18.51
CA PHE A 176 3.59 2.07 18.85
C PHE A 176 4.40 1.61 17.64
N LEU A 177 3.73 1.40 16.51
CA LEU A 177 4.40 1.01 15.27
C LEU A 177 5.32 2.12 14.75
N GLY A 178 4.90 3.39 14.86
CA GLY A 178 5.70 4.56 14.52
C GLY A 178 6.97 4.66 15.36
N GLU A 179 6.90 4.38 16.67
CA GLU A 179 8.05 4.35 17.58
C GLU A 179 9.06 3.27 17.19
N GLU A 180 8.59 2.07 16.85
CA GLU A 180 9.47 0.98 16.40
C GLU A 180 10.11 1.29 15.03
N LEU A 181 9.35 1.83 14.08
CA LEU A 181 9.89 2.24 12.79
C LEU A 181 10.86 3.43 12.92
N SER A 182 10.58 4.40 13.79
CA SER A 182 11.48 5.52 14.08
C SER A 182 12.85 5.05 14.55
N LYS A 183 12.89 4.11 15.48
CA LYS A 183 14.14 3.49 15.95
C LYS A 183 14.88 2.78 14.82
N MET A 184 14.14 1.99 14.02
CA MET A 184 14.70 1.20 12.92
C MET A 184 15.28 2.07 11.80
N TYR A 185 14.63 3.18 11.47
CA TYR A 185 15.07 4.12 10.44
C TYR A 185 16.02 5.20 10.95
N ASN A 186 16.18 5.33 12.28
CA ASN A 186 16.82 6.47 12.93
C ASN A 186 16.16 7.79 12.49
N ALA A 187 14.84 7.80 12.43
CA ALA A 187 14.01 8.90 11.97
C ALA A 187 13.39 9.67 13.13
N SER A 188 13.15 10.97 12.95
CA SER A 188 12.34 11.75 13.90
C SER A 188 10.89 11.24 13.89
N LEU A 189 10.24 11.33 15.05
CA LEU A 189 8.85 10.91 15.22
C LEU A 189 8.08 11.99 15.99
N HIS A 190 6.89 12.30 15.50
CA HIS A 190 5.89 13.08 16.24
C HIS A 190 4.49 12.56 15.99
N ALA A 191 3.60 12.76 16.94
CA ALA A 191 2.18 12.52 16.81
C ALA A 191 1.46 13.84 16.48
N LEU A 192 0.47 13.80 15.60
CA LEU A 192 -0.37 14.95 15.25
C LEU A 192 -1.81 14.66 15.67
N TYR A 193 -2.33 15.50 16.55
CA TYR A 193 -3.75 15.59 16.87
C TYR A 193 -4.37 16.84 16.24
N VAL A 194 -5.47 16.68 15.54
CA VAL A 194 -6.24 17.81 14.99
C VAL A 194 -7.61 17.83 15.65
N GLY A 195 -7.86 18.89 16.43
CA GLY A 195 -9.13 19.09 17.13
C GLY A 195 -9.01 19.81 18.46
N ASP A 196 -10.15 20.07 19.12
CA ASP A 196 -10.26 20.86 20.35
C ASP A 196 -10.36 20.01 21.62
N ARG A 197 -10.49 18.69 21.50
CA ARG A 197 -10.67 17.83 22.66
C ARG A 197 -9.32 17.51 23.30
N LYS A 198 -9.30 17.38 24.63
CA LYS A 198 -8.15 16.79 25.30
C LYS A 198 -8.02 15.32 24.93
N VAL A 199 -6.86 14.95 24.38
CA VAL A 199 -6.46 13.57 24.15
C VAL A 199 -5.35 13.21 25.13
N GLU A 200 -5.20 11.93 25.43
CA GLU A 200 -4.09 11.43 26.22
C GLU A 200 -2.78 11.72 25.51
N THR A 201 -1.86 12.42 26.16
CA THR A 201 -0.54 12.72 25.60
C THR A 201 0.32 11.48 25.64
N PRO A 202 0.95 11.07 24.51
CA PRO A 202 1.90 9.96 24.49
C PRO A 202 3.08 10.23 25.46
N SER A 203 3.57 9.16 26.11
CA SER A 203 4.61 9.30 27.12
C SER A 203 6.01 9.57 26.55
N HIS A 204 6.25 9.12 25.29
CA HIS A 204 7.60 9.12 24.70
C HIS A 204 7.66 9.79 23.32
N THR A 205 6.55 10.34 22.84
CA THR A 205 6.46 10.95 21.53
C THR A 205 5.86 12.35 21.65
N GLU A 206 6.47 13.34 21.00
CA GLU A 206 5.94 14.70 20.94
C GLU A 206 4.55 14.70 20.33
N LEU A 207 3.59 15.33 21.00
CA LEU A 207 2.24 15.52 20.49
C LEU A 207 2.05 16.96 20.02
N LEU A 208 1.91 17.13 18.72
CA LEU A 208 1.54 18.39 18.11
C LEU A 208 0.01 18.48 18.03
N VAL A 209 -0.54 19.64 18.40
CA VAL A 209 -1.98 19.90 18.40
C VAL A 209 -2.29 21.00 17.42
N GLU A 210 -3.15 20.71 16.46
CA GLU A 210 -3.58 21.67 15.44
C GLU A 210 -5.10 21.80 15.40
N GLN A 211 -5.57 22.92 14.86
CA GLN A 211 -6.99 23.23 14.69
C GLN A 211 -7.40 23.11 13.22
N GLY A 212 -8.66 22.80 12.96
CA GLY A 212 -9.23 22.76 11.62
C GLY A 212 -9.86 21.42 11.27
N LEU A 213 -10.06 21.18 9.99
CA LEU A 213 -10.58 19.92 9.48
C LEU A 213 -9.46 18.87 9.49
N PRO A 214 -9.62 17.75 10.24
CA PRO A 214 -8.54 16.77 10.41
C PRO A 214 -7.94 16.27 9.10
N GLU A 215 -8.77 15.96 8.13
CA GLU A 215 -8.36 15.44 6.83
C GLU A 215 -7.45 16.41 6.04
N GLU A 216 -7.78 17.69 6.05
CA GLU A 216 -6.99 18.72 5.35
C GLU A 216 -5.71 19.04 6.11
N ARG A 217 -5.81 19.16 7.45
CA ARG A 217 -4.66 19.52 8.29
C ARG A 217 -3.60 18.43 8.29
N ILE A 218 -3.97 17.15 8.34
CA ILE A 218 -3.01 16.04 8.27
C ILE A 218 -2.21 16.12 6.96
N VAL A 219 -2.87 16.29 5.82
CA VAL A 219 -2.19 16.38 4.50
C VAL A 219 -1.29 17.61 4.43
N THR A 220 -1.79 18.77 4.87
CA THR A 220 -1.03 20.04 4.87
C THR A 220 0.18 19.95 5.80
N HIS A 221 -0.01 19.43 7.02
CA HIS A 221 1.06 19.23 7.99
C HIS A 221 2.19 18.34 7.44
N CYS A 222 1.85 17.21 6.83
CA CYS A 222 2.85 16.33 6.24
C CYS A 222 3.69 17.05 5.17
N ARG A 223 3.06 17.88 4.36
CA ARG A 223 3.73 18.67 3.32
C ARG A 223 4.60 19.79 3.91
N GLU A 224 4.06 20.57 4.85
CA GLU A 224 4.76 21.71 5.48
C GLU A 224 5.95 21.27 6.33
N ARG A 225 5.85 20.12 7.00
CA ARG A 225 6.90 19.58 7.87
C ARG A 225 7.86 18.63 7.19
N GLY A 226 7.68 18.34 5.90
CA GLY A 226 8.54 17.41 5.18
C GLY A 226 8.49 16.00 5.77
N VAL A 227 7.30 15.52 6.11
CA VAL A 227 7.09 14.15 6.60
C VAL A 227 7.38 13.16 5.47
N ASP A 228 8.10 12.07 5.77
CA ASP A 228 8.46 11.05 4.80
C ASP A 228 7.60 9.78 4.92
N LEU A 229 6.95 9.57 6.08
CA LEU A 229 6.04 8.46 6.32
C LEU A 229 4.91 8.90 7.25
N LEU A 230 3.67 8.72 6.81
CA LEU A 230 2.49 8.93 7.65
C LEU A 230 1.92 7.59 8.11
N LEU A 231 1.65 7.46 9.42
CA LEU A 231 0.89 6.34 9.98
C LEU A 231 -0.46 6.84 10.47
N MET A 232 -1.49 6.03 10.26
CA MET A 232 -2.81 6.29 10.84
C MET A 232 -3.64 5.03 11.01
N GLY A 233 -4.62 5.06 11.92
CA GLY A 233 -5.63 4.02 12.03
C GLY A 233 -6.55 3.99 10.81
N ALA A 234 -6.89 2.80 10.33
CA ALA A 234 -7.69 2.63 9.11
C ALA A 234 -9.19 2.84 9.29
N TYR A 235 -9.71 2.79 10.53
CA TYR A 235 -11.17 2.80 10.79
C TYR A 235 -11.58 3.87 11.79
N SER A 236 -12.79 4.42 11.63
CA SER A 236 -13.42 5.27 12.64
C SER A 236 -14.18 4.44 13.69
N LYS A 237 -14.46 5.05 14.85
CA LYS A 237 -15.26 4.47 15.93
C LYS A 237 -16.70 4.21 15.45
N GLY A 238 -17.07 2.95 15.17
CA GLY A 238 -18.46 2.57 14.81
C GLY A 238 -18.69 1.06 14.77
N ARG A 239 -19.96 0.64 14.92
CA ARG A 239 -20.38 -0.79 15.04
C ARG A 239 -20.29 -1.61 13.74
N VAL A 240 -20.00 -1.01 12.60
CA VAL A 240 -19.83 -1.70 11.30
C VAL A 240 -18.35 -1.59 10.93
N ARG A 241 -17.50 -2.41 11.59
CA ARG A 241 -16.05 -2.32 11.56
C ARG A 241 -15.36 -2.82 10.28
N GLU A 242 -16.04 -3.59 9.43
CA GLU A 242 -15.32 -4.40 8.44
C GLU A 242 -15.35 -3.87 7.00
N LEU A 243 -16.12 -2.81 6.70
CA LEU A 243 -16.31 -2.38 5.31
C LEU A 243 -16.12 -0.87 5.05
N PHE A 244 -15.90 -0.03 6.08
CA PHE A 244 -15.81 1.42 5.88
C PHE A 244 -14.52 1.99 6.44
N LEU A 245 -13.69 2.54 5.56
CA LEU A 245 -12.65 3.49 5.93
C LEU A 245 -13.32 4.76 6.48
N GLY A 246 -12.76 5.34 7.55
CA GLY A 246 -13.23 6.65 8.04
C GLY A 246 -13.08 7.73 6.96
N SER A 247 -13.92 8.76 7.00
CA SER A 247 -13.87 9.89 6.05
C SER A 247 -12.48 10.54 5.99
N VAL A 248 -11.86 10.76 7.14
CA VAL A 248 -10.49 11.29 7.26
C VAL A 248 -9.49 10.38 6.57
N THR A 249 -9.52 9.06 6.84
CA THR A 249 -8.62 8.10 6.22
C THR A 249 -8.80 8.07 4.71
N SER A 250 -10.04 8.04 4.24
CA SER A 250 -10.35 8.06 2.80
C SER A 250 -9.83 9.31 2.12
N PHE A 251 -10.04 10.49 2.71
CA PHE A 251 -9.53 11.74 2.17
C PHE A 251 -8.00 11.76 2.11
N VAL A 252 -7.34 11.40 3.23
CA VAL A 252 -5.87 11.37 3.30
C VAL A 252 -5.28 10.42 2.27
N MET A 253 -5.83 9.22 2.10
CA MET A 253 -5.37 8.26 1.09
C MET A 253 -5.35 8.85 -0.33
N HIS A 254 -6.30 9.73 -0.66
CA HIS A 254 -6.40 10.35 -1.98
C HIS A 254 -5.49 11.56 -2.17
N HIS A 255 -5.08 12.24 -1.07
CA HIS A 255 -4.42 13.55 -1.16
C HIS A 255 -2.99 13.58 -0.61
N ILE A 256 -2.53 12.51 0.05
CA ILE A 256 -1.17 12.46 0.59
C ILE A 256 -0.15 12.06 -0.49
N ASP A 257 1.03 12.66 -0.47
CA ASP A 257 2.10 12.43 -1.46
C ASP A 257 3.24 11.54 -0.93
N VAL A 258 3.20 11.21 0.37
CA VAL A 258 4.20 10.36 1.03
C VAL A 258 3.64 8.95 1.24
N PRO A 259 4.48 7.96 1.55
CA PRO A 259 4.01 6.64 1.99
C PRO A 259 3.03 6.75 3.14
N LEU A 260 1.95 5.99 3.07
CA LEU A 260 0.91 5.94 4.08
C LEU A 260 0.76 4.53 4.62
N LEU A 261 1.01 4.33 5.91
CA LEU A 261 0.82 3.07 6.60
C LEU A 261 -0.49 3.08 7.39
N LEU A 262 -1.43 2.27 6.94
CA LEU A 262 -2.75 2.07 7.54
C LEU A 262 -2.70 0.91 8.54
N VAL A 263 -2.96 1.19 9.80
CA VAL A 263 -2.94 0.22 10.91
C VAL A 263 -4.35 -0.31 11.16
N LYS A 264 -4.43 -1.63 11.38
CA LYS A 264 -5.68 -2.38 11.50
C LYS A 264 -5.93 -2.85 12.95
#